data_aa058774bce5be926088e3686905e486
#
_entry.id   aa058774bce5be926088e3686905e486
#
_cell.length_a   1.000
_cell.length_b   1.000
_cell.length_c   1.000
_cell.angle_alpha   90.00
_cell.angle_beta   90.00
_cell.angle_gamma   90.00
#
_symmetry.space_group_name_H-M   'P 1'
#
loop_
_entity.id
_entity.type
_entity.pdbx_description
1 polymer ?
#
loop_
_entity_poly.entity_id
_entity_poly.type
_entity_poly.pdbx_seq_one_letter_code
_entity_poly.pdbx_strand_id
1 'polypeptide(L)'
;MNNKYSLPKDGGLIEVSAPRDIIHRYEKIHTTVYENEYLGVQYVADTIVKAIRTYNEIHCSNEVYEESQPFVLGLTTGRTPLGLYRELVKRHEEGIVSFRNVAVFSLDEFYPIRSTEQQSRNFRIHEDFLNHIDILPENIHIPDGTVPEARISEYCASYDHSVRKIDLMIIGVGEDGQIGFNEPGSYAKSRTRLVQLTHNTRKIQSGAFFGLENTPKMAITMGIDTIMRAEKIILMAWGEEKAKIVQKVVEGEVTSQVPASNLQMHPNIEVVIDENAAQMLTREQTPWLVGPCKWTPKFTRKAVVWLCGVVQKPILKLTYKDYIENSLGELLEQGRAYDPVSYTHLRAHETRHDL
;
A
#
# COMPACT_ATOMS: atom_id res chain seq x y z
N MET A 1 16.90 -13.31 -7.61
CA MET A 1 16.58 -12.33 -8.67
C MET A 1 17.02 -10.97 -8.15
N ASN A 2 17.96 -10.32 -8.83
CA ASN A 2 18.49 -9.02 -8.41
C ASN A 2 17.43 -7.94 -8.69
N ASN A 3 16.80 -7.42 -7.65
CA ASN A 3 15.97 -6.22 -7.77
C ASN A 3 16.90 -5.03 -8.06
N LYS A 4 16.94 -4.59 -9.32
CA LYS A 4 17.55 -3.31 -9.70
C LYS A 4 16.51 -2.23 -9.47
N TYR A 5 16.77 -1.36 -8.52
CA TYR A 5 15.95 -0.17 -8.31
C TYR A 5 16.53 0.97 -9.14
N SER A 6 15.70 1.58 -9.99
CA SER A 6 16.03 2.83 -10.63
C SER A 6 15.73 3.99 -9.69
N LEU A 7 16.66 4.92 -9.56
CA LEU A 7 16.47 6.15 -8.81
C LEU A 7 15.79 7.24 -9.63
N PRO A 8 15.28 8.28 -8.92
CA PRO A 8 14.64 9.42 -9.56
C PRO A 8 15.48 10.03 -10.67
N LYS A 9 14.83 10.73 -11.59
CA LYS A 9 15.36 11.37 -12.83
C LYS A 9 16.65 12.17 -12.71
N ASP A 10 17.26 12.22 -11.54
CA ASP A 10 18.52 12.90 -11.23
C ASP A 10 19.78 12.03 -11.40
N GLY A 11 19.67 10.84 -11.98
CA GLY A 11 20.79 10.07 -12.50
C GLY A 11 21.65 9.33 -11.47
N GLY A 12 21.13 9.03 -10.30
CA GLY A 12 21.80 8.12 -9.36
C GLY A 12 21.18 6.72 -9.40
N LEU A 13 21.95 5.69 -9.78
CA LEU A 13 21.59 4.28 -9.59
C LEU A 13 22.00 3.88 -8.18
N ILE A 14 21.08 3.41 -7.35
CA ILE A 14 21.42 2.67 -6.13
C ILE A 14 21.46 1.20 -6.50
N GLU A 15 22.65 0.60 -6.49
CA GLU A 15 22.75 -0.84 -6.28
C GLU A 15 22.56 -1.09 -4.79
N VAL A 16 21.33 -1.32 -4.37
CA VAL A 16 21.06 -1.72 -3.00
C VAL A 16 21.38 -3.21 -2.88
N SER A 17 22.63 -3.52 -2.74
CA SER A 17 23.08 -4.76 -2.09
C SER A 17 23.21 -4.58 -0.58
N ALA A 18 22.49 -3.59 -0.02
CA ALA A 18 22.44 -3.41 1.42
C ALA A 18 21.81 -4.64 2.09
N PRO A 19 22.39 -5.17 3.16
CA PRO A 19 21.77 -6.21 3.95
C PRO A 19 20.33 -5.77 4.29
N ARG A 20 19.36 -6.68 4.23
CA ARG A 20 17.94 -6.43 4.56
C ARG A 20 17.77 -5.61 5.85
N ASP A 21 18.66 -5.79 6.80
CA ASP A 21 18.68 -5.13 8.11
C ASP A 21 18.74 -3.59 8.06
N ILE A 22 19.36 -2.99 7.04
CA ILE A 22 19.49 -1.52 6.96
C ILE A 22 18.20 -0.88 6.42
N ILE A 23 17.53 -1.50 5.46
CA ILE A 23 16.24 -1.02 4.94
C ILE A 23 15.18 -1.14 6.03
N HIS A 24 15.17 -2.23 6.79
CA HIS A 24 14.23 -2.47 7.89
C HIS A 24 14.37 -1.47 9.06
N ARG A 25 15.48 -0.73 9.13
CA ARG A 25 15.61 0.35 10.12
C ARG A 25 14.55 1.45 9.97
N TYR A 26 14.13 1.71 8.73
CA TYR A 26 13.13 2.73 8.40
C TYR A 26 11.82 2.09 7.99
N GLU A 27 11.85 1.11 7.10
CA GLU A 27 10.67 0.42 6.60
C GLU A 27 10.29 -0.76 7.49
N LYS A 28 9.24 -0.56 8.26
CA LYS A 28 8.71 -1.54 9.21
C LYS A 28 7.83 -2.60 8.53
N ILE A 29 7.48 -2.38 7.28
CA ILE A 29 6.78 -3.33 6.41
C ILE A 29 7.63 -3.57 5.17
N HIS A 30 7.72 -4.84 4.73
CA HIS A 30 8.36 -5.16 3.46
C HIS A 30 7.65 -4.42 2.33
N THR A 31 8.39 -3.56 1.61
CA THR A 31 7.84 -2.69 0.57
C THR A 31 8.57 -2.92 -0.74
N THR A 32 7.80 -3.32 -1.76
CA THR A 32 8.29 -3.50 -3.13
C THR A 32 7.84 -2.33 -3.98
N VAL A 33 8.81 -1.66 -4.62
CA VAL A 33 8.57 -0.51 -5.48
C VAL A 33 8.74 -0.92 -6.94
N TYR A 34 7.75 -0.64 -7.76
CA TYR A 34 7.76 -0.86 -9.20
C TYR A 34 7.83 0.47 -9.94
N GLU A 35 8.40 0.45 -11.15
CA GLU A 35 8.52 1.64 -12.01
C GLU A 35 7.16 2.34 -12.23
N ASN A 36 6.09 1.56 -12.34
CA ASN A 36 4.73 2.07 -12.56
C ASN A 36 3.68 1.10 -12.02
N GLU A 37 2.42 1.58 -11.94
CA GLU A 37 1.25 0.79 -11.53
C GLU A 37 1.12 -0.52 -12.30
N TYR A 38 1.34 -0.50 -13.63
CA TYR A 38 1.16 -1.68 -14.48
C TYR A 38 2.05 -2.86 -14.02
N LEU A 39 3.34 -2.61 -13.77
CA LEU A 39 4.26 -3.65 -13.31
C LEU A 39 3.91 -4.16 -11.90
N GLY A 40 3.48 -3.25 -11.02
CA GLY A 40 3.01 -3.64 -9.69
C GLY A 40 1.75 -4.51 -9.75
N VAL A 41 0.80 -4.15 -10.62
CA VAL A 41 -0.42 -4.95 -10.90
C VAL A 41 -0.06 -6.33 -11.43
N GLN A 42 0.87 -6.44 -12.38
CA GLN A 42 1.32 -7.75 -12.91
C GLN A 42 1.86 -8.64 -11.79
N TYR A 43 2.70 -8.08 -10.91
CA TYR A 43 3.26 -8.82 -9.77
C TYR A 43 2.18 -9.31 -8.80
N VAL A 44 1.20 -8.44 -8.45
CA VAL A 44 0.11 -8.84 -7.55
C VAL A 44 -0.78 -9.90 -8.21
N ALA A 45 -1.08 -9.77 -9.50
CA ALA A 45 -1.84 -10.77 -10.24
C ALA A 45 -1.09 -12.12 -10.32
N ASP A 46 0.23 -12.12 -10.57
CA ASP A 46 1.07 -13.33 -10.51
C ASP A 46 1.00 -14.00 -9.13
N THR A 47 1.05 -13.19 -8.08
CA THR A 47 0.99 -13.68 -6.70
C THR A 47 -0.36 -14.34 -6.41
N ILE A 48 -1.47 -13.73 -6.82
CA ILE A 48 -2.82 -14.29 -6.65
C ILE A 48 -2.96 -15.60 -7.44
N VAL A 49 -2.60 -15.59 -8.72
CA VAL A 49 -2.68 -16.77 -9.58
C VAL A 49 -1.86 -17.93 -9.03
N LYS A 50 -0.63 -17.65 -8.59
CA LYS A 50 0.23 -18.66 -7.96
C LYS A 50 -0.37 -19.21 -6.68
N ALA A 51 -0.93 -18.33 -5.83
CA ALA A 51 -1.55 -18.76 -4.57
C ALA A 51 -2.76 -19.68 -4.81
N ILE A 52 -3.67 -19.30 -5.73
CA ILE A 52 -4.83 -20.12 -6.10
C ILE A 52 -4.39 -21.48 -6.65
N ARG A 53 -3.42 -21.50 -7.57
CA ARG A 53 -2.92 -22.75 -8.16
C ARG A 53 -2.30 -23.66 -7.11
N THR A 54 -1.38 -23.13 -6.30
CA THR A 54 -0.74 -23.90 -5.23
C THR A 54 -1.76 -24.45 -4.23
N TYR A 55 -2.77 -23.64 -3.87
CA TYR A 55 -3.86 -24.09 -3.01
C TYR A 55 -4.63 -25.25 -3.62
N ASN A 56 -5.00 -25.15 -4.89
CA ASN A 56 -5.73 -26.19 -5.62
C ASN A 56 -4.89 -27.47 -5.76
N GLU A 57 -3.59 -27.38 -6.04
CA GLU A 57 -2.68 -28.52 -6.12
C GLU A 57 -2.61 -29.29 -4.79
N ILE A 58 -2.67 -28.59 -3.66
CA ILE A 58 -2.60 -29.21 -2.31
C ILE A 58 -3.94 -29.79 -1.89
N HIS A 59 -5.05 -29.09 -2.15
CA HIS A 59 -6.35 -29.39 -1.55
C HIS A 59 -7.33 -30.09 -2.51
N CYS A 60 -7.07 -30.09 -3.82
CA CYS A 60 -7.93 -30.65 -4.85
C CYS A 60 -7.28 -31.81 -5.58
N SER A 61 -6.60 -32.71 -4.86
CA SER A 61 -5.78 -33.80 -5.42
C SER A 61 -6.54 -34.91 -6.19
N ASN A 62 -7.88 -34.89 -6.27
CA ASN A 62 -8.67 -35.87 -7.01
C ASN A 62 -9.93 -35.21 -7.59
N GLU A 63 -9.86 -34.39 -8.62
CA GLU A 63 -10.97 -33.93 -9.49
C GLU A 63 -12.36 -33.65 -8.86
N VAL A 64 -12.53 -33.86 -7.56
CA VAL A 64 -13.78 -33.67 -6.81
C VAL A 64 -13.68 -32.38 -6.01
N TYR A 65 -13.99 -31.26 -6.68
CA TYR A 65 -14.04 -29.92 -6.09
C TYR A 65 -15.15 -29.75 -5.03
N GLU A 66 -16.10 -30.69 -4.97
CA GLU A 66 -17.32 -30.56 -4.16
C GLU A 66 -17.09 -30.70 -2.64
N GLU A 67 -15.94 -31.25 -2.20
CA GLU A 67 -15.64 -31.43 -0.77
C GLU A 67 -14.49 -30.55 -0.26
N SER A 68 -13.77 -29.83 -1.14
CA SER A 68 -12.65 -28.97 -0.71
C SER A 68 -13.15 -27.59 -0.29
N GLN A 69 -12.61 -27.06 0.81
CA GLN A 69 -12.83 -25.65 1.18
C GLN A 69 -12.24 -24.77 0.08
N PRO A 70 -12.93 -23.71 -0.37
CA PRO A 70 -12.40 -22.81 -1.40
C PRO A 70 -11.22 -21.99 -0.86
N PHE A 71 -10.32 -21.56 -1.76
CA PHE A 71 -9.33 -20.51 -1.46
C PHE A 71 -10.05 -19.20 -1.15
N VAL A 72 -9.77 -18.59 -0.02
CA VAL A 72 -10.48 -17.38 0.44
C VAL A 72 -9.68 -16.12 0.10
N LEU A 73 -10.24 -15.32 -0.82
CA LEU A 73 -9.67 -14.07 -1.28
C LEU A 73 -10.45 -12.87 -0.71
N GLY A 74 -9.79 -12.07 0.11
CA GLY A 74 -10.33 -10.80 0.59
C GLY A 74 -10.05 -9.68 -0.42
N LEU A 75 -11.07 -8.92 -0.79
CA LEU A 75 -10.98 -7.87 -1.81
C LEU A 75 -11.56 -6.55 -1.34
N THR A 76 -11.08 -5.46 -1.93
CA THR A 76 -11.61 -4.11 -1.78
C THR A 76 -12.10 -3.57 -3.11
N THR A 77 -12.90 -2.52 -3.08
CA THR A 77 -13.31 -1.78 -4.27
C THR A 77 -12.60 -0.42 -4.36
N GLY A 78 -12.83 0.29 -5.44
CA GLY A 78 -12.26 1.61 -5.66
C GLY A 78 -11.26 1.65 -6.81
N ARG A 79 -10.55 2.76 -6.99
CA ARG A 79 -9.65 2.95 -8.14
C ARG A 79 -8.41 2.06 -8.10
N THR A 80 -7.84 1.85 -6.93
CA THR A 80 -6.57 1.12 -6.76
C THR A 80 -6.61 -0.31 -7.33
N PRO A 81 -7.65 -1.14 -7.10
CA PRO A 81 -7.68 -2.51 -7.60
C PRO A 81 -8.17 -2.66 -9.04
N LEU A 82 -8.64 -1.60 -9.72
CA LEU A 82 -9.22 -1.74 -11.08
C LEU A 82 -8.25 -2.34 -12.10
N GLY A 83 -6.99 -1.93 -12.07
CA GLY A 83 -5.96 -2.50 -12.94
C GLY A 83 -5.75 -3.99 -12.66
N LEU A 84 -5.74 -4.38 -11.38
CA LEU A 84 -5.62 -5.77 -10.96
C LEU A 84 -6.82 -6.61 -11.42
N TYR A 85 -8.04 -6.12 -11.27
CA TYR A 85 -9.24 -6.85 -11.69
C TYR A 85 -9.24 -7.11 -13.20
N ARG A 86 -8.91 -6.10 -14.01
CA ARG A 86 -8.78 -6.26 -15.46
C ARG A 86 -7.72 -7.29 -15.84
N GLU A 87 -6.59 -7.29 -15.16
CA GLU A 87 -5.52 -8.26 -15.40
C GLU A 87 -5.93 -9.69 -15.00
N LEU A 88 -6.62 -9.86 -13.87
CA LEU A 88 -7.14 -11.17 -13.44
C LEU A 88 -8.21 -11.71 -14.37
N VAL A 89 -9.13 -10.85 -14.86
CA VAL A 89 -10.13 -11.23 -15.89
C VAL A 89 -9.43 -11.70 -17.15
N LYS A 90 -8.46 -10.94 -17.67
CA LYS A 90 -7.67 -11.33 -18.84
C LYS A 90 -7.02 -12.69 -18.65
N ARG A 91 -6.38 -12.95 -17.50
CA ARG A 91 -5.75 -14.25 -17.20
C ARG A 91 -6.75 -15.38 -17.10
N HIS A 92 -7.96 -15.11 -16.63
CA HIS A 92 -9.05 -16.07 -16.64
C HIS A 92 -9.49 -16.39 -18.07
N GLU A 93 -9.72 -15.38 -18.91
CA GLU A 93 -10.08 -15.55 -20.33
C GLU A 93 -9.01 -16.32 -21.13
N GLU A 94 -7.73 -16.11 -20.78
CA GLU A 94 -6.58 -16.84 -21.35
C GLU A 94 -6.44 -18.28 -20.80
N GLY A 95 -7.31 -18.70 -19.86
CA GLY A 95 -7.28 -20.03 -19.24
C GLY A 95 -6.10 -20.22 -18.27
N ILE A 96 -5.45 -19.14 -17.85
CA ILE A 96 -4.32 -19.19 -16.92
C ILE A 96 -4.78 -19.48 -15.49
N VAL A 97 -5.96 -19.02 -15.10
CA VAL A 97 -6.53 -19.22 -13.75
C VAL A 97 -8.03 -19.45 -13.83
N SER A 98 -8.55 -20.35 -12.98
CA SER A 98 -9.99 -20.52 -12.71
C SER A 98 -10.29 -20.06 -11.28
N PHE A 99 -11.40 -19.36 -11.10
CA PHE A 99 -11.90 -18.91 -9.80
C PHE A 99 -13.01 -19.80 -9.25
N ARG A 100 -13.28 -20.93 -9.90
CA ARG A 100 -14.35 -21.85 -9.50
C ARG A 100 -14.21 -22.34 -8.05
N ASN A 101 -12.96 -22.55 -7.59
CA ASN A 101 -12.64 -22.94 -6.21
C ASN A 101 -12.11 -21.76 -5.37
N VAL A 102 -12.67 -20.57 -5.60
CA VAL A 102 -12.32 -19.35 -4.84
C VAL A 102 -13.58 -18.81 -4.18
N ALA A 103 -13.46 -18.41 -2.92
CA ALA A 103 -14.48 -17.61 -2.24
C ALA A 103 -13.96 -16.17 -2.07
N VAL A 104 -14.79 -15.20 -2.38
CA VAL A 104 -14.47 -13.78 -2.26
C VAL A 104 -15.21 -13.17 -1.08
N PHE A 105 -14.46 -12.45 -0.22
CA PHE A 105 -15.01 -11.60 0.83
C PHE A 105 -14.66 -10.13 0.55
N SER A 106 -15.69 -9.28 0.39
CA SER A 106 -15.49 -7.83 0.24
C SER A 106 -15.33 -7.15 1.60
N LEU A 107 -14.45 -6.13 1.64
CA LEU A 107 -14.13 -5.40 2.87
C LEU A 107 -15.30 -4.62 3.43
N ASP A 108 -16.10 -4.01 2.56
CA ASP A 108 -17.04 -2.96 2.99
C ASP A 108 -18.21 -2.76 2.01
N GLU A 109 -19.24 -2.06 2.50
CA GLU A 109 -20.35 -1.55 1.71
C GLU A 109 -20.92 -0.28 2.36
N PHE A 110 -21.42 0.64 1.56
CA PHE A 110 -22.17 1.79 2.05
C PHE A 110 -23.49 1.37 2.72
N TYR A 111 -23.96 2.20 3.66
CA TYR A 111 -25.21 1.90 4.36
C TYR A 111 -26.03 3.18 4.62
N PRO A 112 -27.34 3.19 4.31
CA PRO A 112 -28.05 2.17 3.55
C PRO A 112 -27.77 2.31 2.04
N ILE A 113 -27.70 1.18 1.31
CA ILE A 113 -27.61 1.16 -0.14
C ILE A 113 -28.10 -0.20 -0.68
N ARG A 114 -28.68 -0.22 -1.89
CA ARG A 114 -29.05 -1.46 -2.56
C ARG A 114 -27.91 -1.95 -3.45
N SER A 115 -27.73 -3.25 -3.54
CA SER A 115 -26.72 -3.87 -4.42
C SER A 115 -26.87 -3.54 -5.90
N THR A 116 -28.05 -3.08 -6.34
CA THR A 116 -28.34 -2.66 -7.71
C THR A 116 -27.98 -1.19 -8.00
N GLU A 117 -27.60 -0.41 -7.00
CA GLU A 117 -27.22 0.97 -7.18
C GLU A 117 -25.74 1.04 -7.64
N GLN A 118 -25.49 1.82 -8.70
CA GLN A 118 -24.14 1.90 -9.34
C GLN A 118 -23.03 2.34 -8.38
N GLN A 119 -23.35 2.97 -7.28
CA GLN A 119 -22.42 3.43 -6.24
C GLN A 119 -22.12 2.36 -5.19
N SER A 120 -22.95 1.31 -5.11
CA SER A 120 -22.75 0.18 -4.21
C SER A 120 -21.40 -0.51 -4.51
N ARG A 121 -20.73 -0.93 -3.45
CA ARG A 121 -19.51 -1.75 -3.57
C ARG A 121 -19.82 -3.10 -4.20
N ASN A 122 -20.99 -3.66 -3.87
CA ASN A 122 -21.50 -4.88 -4.47
C ASN A 122 -21.63 -4.73 -5.99
N PHE A 123 -22.33 -3.68 -6.45
CA PHE A 123 -22.46 -3.40 -7.88
C PHE A 123 -21.09 -3.29 -8.57
N ARG A 124 -20.21 -2.47 -7.97
CA ARG A 124 -18.89 -2.18 -8.57
C ARG A 124 -18.02 -3.42 -8.71
N ILE A 125 -17.92 -4.25 -7.68
CA ILE A 125 -17.06 -5.44 -7.76
C ILE A 125 -17.60 -6.49 -8.74
N HIS A 126 -18.93 -6.56 -8.91
CA HIS A 126 -19.54 -7.40 -9.94
C HIS A 126 -19.19 -6.89 -11.34
N GLU A 127 -19.40 -5.60 -11.60
CA GLU A 127 -19.10 -4.99 -12.91
C GLU A 127 -17.61 -5.00 -13.24
N ASP A 128 -16.76 -4.75 -12.27
CA ASP A 128 -15.32 -4.62 -12.51
C ASP A 128 -14.60 -5.99 -12.54
N PHE A 129 -15.21 -7.07 -11.96
CA PHE A 129 -14.51 -8.34 -11.79
C PHE A 129 -15.41 -9.58 -11.79
N LEU A 130 -16.36 -9.72 -10.85
CA LEU A 130 -16.99 -11.01 -10.55
C LEU A 130 -17.88 -11.53 -11.68
N ASN A 131 -18.50 -10.65 -12.48
CA ASN A 131 -19.29 -11.05 -13.65
C ASN A 131 -18.45 -11.60 -14.82
N HIS A 132 -17.14 -11.45 -14.76
CA HIS A 132 -16.23 -11.80 -15.86
C HIS A 132 -15.38 -13.05 -15.57
N ILE A 133 -15.64 -13.76 -14.46
CA ILE A 133 -14.90 -14.94 -14.03
C ILE A 133 -15.85 -16.09 -13.67
N ASP A 134 -15.31 -17.29 -13.52
CA ASP A 134 -16.08 -18.52 -13.26
C ASP A 134 -16.35 -18.80 -11.77
N ILE A 135 -16.34 -17.76 -10.91
CA ILE A 135 -16.63 -17.90 -9.49
C ILE A 135 -18.08 -18.38 -9.26
N LEU A 136 -18.27 -19.28 -8.29
CA LEU A 136 -19.60 -19.74 -7.94
C LEU A 136 -20.36 -18.67 -7.12
N PRO A 137 -21.66 -18.42 -7.40
CA PRO A 137 -22.43 -17.38 -6.69
C PRO A 137 -22.46 -17.55 -5.17
N GLU A 138 -22.50 -18.77 -4.68
CA GLU A 138 -22.48 -19.11 -3.24
C GLU A 138 -21.15 -18.78 -2.55
N ASN A 139 -20.10 -18.57 -3.32
CA ASN A 139 -18.77 -18.19 -2.84
C ASN A 139 -18.53 -16.67 -2.85
N ILE A 140 -19.54 -15.87 -3.17
CA ILE A 140 -19.44 -14.41 -3.18
C ILE A 140 -20.06 -13.84 -1.89
N HIS A 141 -19.24 -13.24 -1.06
CA HIS A 141 -19.64 -12.67 0.21
C HIS A 141 -19.33 -11.17 0.21
N ILE A 142 -20.38 -10.36 0.15
CA ILE A 142 -20.29 -8.88 0.16
C ILE A 142 -21.27 -8.39 1.24
N PRO A 143 -20.91 -7.39 2.06
CA PRO A 143 -21.83 -6.86 3.06
C PRO A 143 -23.12 -6.35 2.43
N ASP A 144 -24.26 -6.66 3.03
CA ASP A 144 -25.58 -6.24 2.57
C ASP A 144 -25.94 -4.87 3.14
N GLY A 145 -25.93 -3.84 2.30
CA GLY A 145 -26.30 -2.47 2.66
C GLY A 145 -27.79 -2.25 2.90
N THR A 146 -28.64 -3.30 2.80
CA THR A 146 -30.11 -3.20 2.99
C THR A 146 -30.60 -3.79 4.30
N VAL A 147 -29.70 -4.35 5.11
CA VAL A 147 -30.04 -4.95 6.41
C VAL A 147 -30.75 -3.92 7.29
N PRO A 148 -31.91 -4.25 7.89
CA PRO A 148 -32.59 -3.34 8.81
C PRO A 148 -31.69 -2.92 9.99
N GLU A 149 -31.72 -1.66 10.37
CA GLU A 149 -30.86 -1.09 11.42
C GLU A 149 -30.93 -1.89 12.73
N ALA A 150 -32.10 -2.35 13.11
CA ALA A 150 -32.32 -3.17 14.31
C ALA A 150 -31.57 -4.51 14.29
N ARG A 151 -31.18 -5.01 13.10
CA ARG A 151 -30.46 -6.29 12.93
C ARG A 151 -29.00 -6.11 12.53
N ILE A 152 -28.54 -4.89 12.35
CA ILE A 152 -27.22 -4.62 11.76
C ILE A 152 -26.07 -5.18 12.62
N SER A 153 -26.21 -5.11 13.94
CA SER A 153 -25.19 -5.63 14.87
C SER A 153 -25.06 -7.16 14.78
N GLU A 154 -26.21 -7.87 14.75
CA GLU A 154 -26.24 -9.33 14.57
C GLU A 154 -25.68 -9.72 13.20
N TYR A 155 -26.06 -8.99 12.15
CA TYR A 155 -25.57 -9.21 10.80
C TYR A 155 -24.06 -9.04 10.70
N CYS A 156 -23.52 -7.94 11.23
CA CYS A 156 -22.06 -7.69 11.23
C CYS A 156 -21.30 -8.79 12.00
N ALA A 157 -21.83 -9.27 13.12
CA ALA A 157 -21.24 -10.38 13.86
C ALA A 157 -21.28 -11.69 13.07
N SER A 158 -22.38 -11.97 12.37
CA SER A 158 -22.53 -13.14 11.50
C SER A 158 -21.57 -13.06 10.30
N TYR A 159 -21.49 -11.90 9.65
CA TYR A 159 -20.53 -11.68 8.55
C TYR A 159 -19.09 -11.90 9.01
N ASP A 160 -18.72 -11.33 10.13
CA ASP A 160 -17.39 -11.48 10.71
C ASP A 160 -17.08 -12.94 11.11
N HIS A 161 -18.10 -13.70 11.53
CA HIS A 161 -17.97 -15.12 11.84
C HIS A 161 -17.82 -15.97 10.56
N SER A 162 -18.50 -15.59 9.46
CA SER A 162 -18.37 -16.30 8.17
C SER A 162 -16.95 -16.15 7.58
N VAL A 163 -16.26 -15.07 7.90
CA VAL A 163 -14.84 -14.87 7.58
C VAL A 163 -13.99 -15.73 8.53
N ARG A 164 -13.97 -17.03 8.31
CA ARG A 164 -13.18 -17.96 9.18
C ARG A 164 -11.69 -17.74 9.03
N LYS A 165 -11.23 -17.65 7.78
CA LYS A 165 -9.84 -17.49 7.38
C LYS A 165 -9.82 -16.80 6.03
N ILE A 166 -8.95 -15.85 5.85
CA ILE A 166 -8.64 -15.27 4.53
C ILE A 166 -7.23 -15.71 4.17
N ASP A 167 -7.09 -16.46 3.08
CA ASP A 167 -5.78 -16.94 2.63
C ASP A 167 -4.93 -15.80 2.06
N LEU A 168 -5.58 -14.88 1.32
CA LEU A 168 -4.93 -13.68 0.79
C LEU A 168 -5.89 -12.49 0.81
N MET A 169 -5.47 -11.40 1.46
CA MET A 169 -6.21 -10.14 1.50
C MET A 169 -5.53 -9.10 0.62
N ILE A 170 -6.27 -8.53 -0.33
CA ILE A 170 -5.83 -7.42 -1.18
C ILE A 170 -6.54 -6.15 -0.73
N ILE A 171 -5.78 -5.15 -0.31
CA ILE A 171 -6.31 -3.89 0.19
C ILE A 171 -5.62 -2.69 -0.44
N GLY A 172 -6.32 -1.57 -0.46
CA GLY A 172 -5.76 -0.25 -0.73
C GLY A 172 -5.72 0.59 0.55
N VAL A 173 -5.12 1.78 0.47
CA VAL A 173 -5.09 2.75 1.56
C VAL A 173 -5.69 4.08 1.11
N GLY A 174 -6.56 4.65 1.94
CA GLY A 174 -7.07 6.00 1.73
C GLY A 174 -6.06 7.09 2.12
N GLU A 175 -6.31 8.33 1.71
CA GLU A 175 -5.40 9.48 1.96
C GLU A 175 -5.17 9.75 3.46
N ASP A 176 -6.16 9.44 4.29
CA ASP A 176 -6.10 9.58 5.75
C ASP A 176 -5.58 8.31 6.46
N GLY A 177 -5.10 7.32 5.69
CA GLY A 177 -4.60 6.05 6.23
C GLY A 177 -5.68 5.04 6.56
N GLN A 178 -6.91 5.24 6.11
CA GLN A 178 -7.98 4.27 6.27
C GLN A 178 -7.77 3.03 5.40
N ILE A 179 -8.21 1.87 5.92
CA ILE A 179 -8.35 0.60 5.21
C ILE A 179 -9.82 0.16 5.28
N GLY A 180 -10.46 0.00 4.11
CA GLY A 180 -11.92 -0.01 4.06
C GLY A 180 -12.47 1.29 4.61
N PHE A 181 -13.50 1.23 5.45
CA PHE A 181 -13.98 2.38 6.21
C PHE A 181 -13.48 2.40 7.67
N ASN A 182 -12.34 1.80 7.96
CA ASN A 182 -11.65 2.01 9.22
C ASN A 182 -10.89 3.35 9.14
N GLU A 183 -11.58 4.43 9.47
CA GLU A 183 -11.07 5.80 9.44
C GLU A 183 -10.20 6.13 10.67
N PRO A 184 -9.45 7.27 10.66
CA PRO A 184 -8.69 7.73 11.82
C PRO A 184 -9.49 7.67 13.13
N GLY A 185 -8.89 7.11 14.17
CA GLY A 185 -9.55 6.83 15.46
C GLY A 185 -10.11 5.41 15.58
N SER A 186 -10.07 4.59 14.51
CA SER A 186 -10.52 3.20 14.57
C SER A 186 -9.66 2.38 15.53
N TYR A 187 -10.34 1.55 16.34
CA TYR A 187 -9.68 0.70 17.31
C TYR A 187 -9.05 -0.53 16.67
N ALA A 188 -7.80 -0.85 17.01
CA ALA A 188 -7.02 -1.96 16.43
C ALA A 188 -7.70 -3.33 16.59
N LYS A 189 -8.49 -3.53 17.66
CA LYS A 189 -9.25 -4.78 17.92
C LYS A 189 -10.69 -4.72 17.39
N SER A 190 -11.01 -3.74 16.52
CA SER A 190 -12.34 -3.64 15.93
C SER A 190 -12.64 -4.84 15.03
N ARG A 191 -13.90 -5.29 15.13
CA ARG A 191 -14.49 -6.32 14.29
C ARG A 191 -15.36 -5.70 13.22
N THR A 192 -15.96 -6.51 12.37
CA THR A 192 -16.95 -6.05 11.38
C THR A 192 -18.08 -5.32 12.06
N ARG A 193 -18.40 -4.11 11.60
CA ARG A 193 -19.37 -3.20 12.25
C ARG A 193 -19.90 -2.15 11.31
N LEU A 194 -21.02 -1.56 11.68
CA LEU A 194 -21.50 -0.29 11.12
C LEU A 194 -20.64 0.85 11.68
N VAL A 195 -20.20 1.75 10.79
CA VAL A 195 -19.42 2.94 11.13
C VAL A 195 -20.09 4.19 10.56
N GLN A 196 -19.91 5.32 11.24
CA GLN A 196 -20.27 6.62 10.72
C GLN A 196 -19.09 7.17 9.90
N LEU A 197 -19.36 7.62 8.67
CA LEU A 197 -18.35 8.17 7.78
C LEU A 197 -18.05 9.63 8.15
N THR A 198 -16.77 9.98 8.15
CA THR A 198 -16.34 11.36 8.35
C THR A 198 -16.79 12.26 7.20
N HIS A 199 -16.83 13.57 7.47
CA HIS A 199 -17.15 14.55 6.43
C HIS A 199 -16.16 14.46 5.26
N ASN A 200 -14.88 14.24 5.54
CA ASN A 200 -13.82 14.12 4.52
C ASN A 200 -14.06 12.93 3.60
N THR A 201 -14.30 11.74 4.13
CA THR A 201 -14.64 10.55 3.35
C THR A 201 -15.87 10.76 2.49
N ARG A 202 -16.94 11.32 3.06
CA ARG A 202 -18.17 11.65 2.30
C ARG A 202 -17.92 12.66 1.19
N LYS A 203 -17.08 13.68 1.43
CA LYS A 203 -16.68 14.65 0.41
C LYS A 203 -15.90 14.00 -0.74
N ILE A 204 -14.95 13.12 -0.44
CA ILE A 204 -14.19 12.36 -1.46
C ILE A 204 -15.14 11.50 -2.31
N GLN A 205 -16.14 10.87 -1.69
CA GLN A 205 -17.09 9.99 -2.37
C GLN A 205 -18.23 10.73 -3.07
N SER A 206 -18.44 12.01 -2.75
CA SER A 206 -19.62 12.78 -3.18
C SER A 206 -19.80 12.89 -4.70
N GLY A 207 -18.73 12.85 -5.46
CA GLY A 207 -18.81 12.85 -6.92
C GLY A 207 -19.55 11.64 -7.49
N ALA A 208 -19.37 10.46 -6.88
CA ALA A 208 -20.08 9.25 -7.29
C ALA A 208 -21.58 9.28 -6.89
N PHE A 209 -21.94 10.04 -5.87
CA PHE A 209 -23.30 10.16 -5.37
C PHE A 209 -24.02 11.43 -5.83
N PHE A 210 -23.46 12.17 -6.81
CA PHE A 210 -24.06 13.41 -7.32
C PHE A 210 -24.29 14.48 -6.25
N GLY A 211 -23.49 14.51 -5.19
CA GLY A 211 -23.52 15.49 -4.12
C GLY A 211 -23.28 14.89 -2.73
N LEU A 212 -22.82 15.74 -1.81
CA LEU A 212 -22.52 15.35 -0.43
C LEU A 212 -23.77 14.93 0.35
N GLU A 213 -24.90 15.57 0.05
CA GLU A 213 -26.21 15.29 0.65
C GLU A 213 -26.72 13.89 0.31
N ASN A 214 -26.40 13.38 -0.88
CA ASN A 214 -26.79 12.06 -1.34
C ASN A 214 -25.79 10.96 -0.91
N THR A 215 -24.62 11.37 -0.41
CA THR A 215 -23.59 10.42 0.02
C THR A 215 -23.99 9.77 1.35
N PRO A 216 -24.03 8.44 1.45
CA PRO A 216 -24.38 7.76 2.70
C PRO A 216 -23.54 8.27 3.88
N LYS A 217 -24.19 8.32 5.05
CA LYS A 217 -23.54 8.76 6.30
C LYS A 217 -22.83 7.62 7.02
N MET A 218 -23.17 6.39 6.66
CA MET A 218 -22.70 5.19 7.34
C MET A 218 -22.21 4.15 6.32
N ALA A 219 -21.44 3.20 6.81
CA ALA A 219 -20.98 2.05 6.05
C ALA A 219 -20.79 0.83 6.96
N ILE A 220 -20.89 -0.37 6.39
CA ILE A 220 -20.47 -1.60 7.04
C ILE A 220 -19.02 -1.85 6.59
N THR A 221 -18.13 -2.14 7.53
CA THR A 221 -16.73 -2.45 7.20
C THR A 221 -16.18 -3.56 8.07
N MET A 222 -15.37 -4.45 7.45
CA MET A 222 -14.51 -5.34 8.23
C MET A 222 -13.64 -4.51 9.17
N GLY A 223 -13.53 -4.92 10.42
CA GLY A 223 -12.67 -4.26 11.38
C GLY A 223 -11.20 -4.58 11.15
N ILE A 224 -10.32 -3.81 11.78
CA ILE A 224 -8.87 -4.01 11.69
C ILE A 224 -8.48 -5.41 12.16
N ASP A 225 -9.04 -5.89 13.30
CA ASP A 225 -8.77 -7.23 13.82
C ASP A 225 -9.21 -8.34 12.86
N THR A 226 -10.31 -8.14 12.12
CA THR A 226 -10.78 -9.09 11.11
C THR A 226 -9.80 -9.17 9.93
N ILE A 227 -9.36 -8.00 9.43
CA ILE A 227 -8.37 -7.90 8.35
C ILE A 227 -7.04 -8.55 8.77
N MET A 228 -6.59 -8.30 9.99
CA MET A 228 -5.33 -8.80 10.55
C MET A 228 -5.30 -10.34 10.77
N ARG A 229 -6.40 -11.03 10.56
CA ARG A 229 -6.45 -12.52 10.62
C ARG A 229 -6.14 -13.18 9.28
N ALA A 230 -6.00 -12.42 8.21
CA ALA A 230 -5.58 -12.96 6.93
C ALA A 230 -4.21 -13.66 7.05
N GLU A 231 -3.98 -14.72 6.29
CA GLU A 231 -2.66 -15.36 6.26
C GLU A 231 -1.59 -14.52 5.58
N LYS A 232 -1.99 -13.87 4.49
CA LYS A 232 -1.16 -12.89 3.79
C LYS A 232 -1.98 -11.66 3.46
N ILE A 233 -1.37 -10.49 3.60
CA ILE A 233 -1.96 -9.21 3.18
C ILE A 233 -1.06 -8.58 2.13
N ILE A 234 -1.65 -8.04 1.07
CA ILE A 234 -0.98 -7.15 0.12
C ILE A 234 -1.71 -5.81 0.13
N LEU A 235 -0.99 -4.77 0.53
CA LEU A 235 -1.46 -3.39 0.43
C LEU A 235 -0.91 -2.77 -0.85
N MET A 236 -1.82 -2.28 -1.71
CA MET A 236 -1.47 -1.58 -2.95
C MET A 236 -1.70 -0.08 -2.83
N ALA A 237 -0.78 0.71 -3.36
CA ALA A 237 -0.97 2.15 -3.48
C ALA A 237 -0.22 2.70 -4.70
N TRP A 238 -0.91 3.49 -5.53
CA TRP A 238 -0.41 4.03 -6.78
C TRP A 238 -0.53 5.56 -6.82
N GLY A 239 0.50 6.21 -7.37
CA GLY A 239 0.49 7.64 -7.62
C GLY A 239 1.03 8.51 -6.49
N GLU A 240 1.42 9.73 -6.84
CA GLU A 240 2.05 10.70 -5.95
C GLU A 240 1.15 11.10 -4.77
N GLU A 241 -0.17 11.12 -4.97
CA GLU A 241 -1.13 11.42 -3.92
C GLU A 241 -1.08 10.43 -2.74
N LYS A 242 -0.50 9.24 -2.96
CA LYS A 242 -0.30 8.22 -1.92
C LYS A 242 1.04 8.33 -1.19
N ALA A 243 2.00 9.09 -1.70
CA ALA A 243 3.36 9.11 -1.17
C ALA A 243 3.42 9.44 0.33
N LYS A 244 2.67 10.44 0.77
CA LYS A 244 2.64 10.86 2.19
C LYS A 244 2.06 9.79 3.11
N ILE A 245 0.99 9.14 2.68
CA ILE A 245 0.36 8.12 3.51
C ILE A 245 1.14 6.82 3.49
N VAL A 246 1.74 6.45 2.37
CA VAL A 246 2.65 5.31 2.26
C VAL A 246 3.80 5.45 3.25
N GLN A 247 4.46 6.62 3.30
CA GLN A 247 5.53 6.87 4.27
C GLN A 247 5.04 6.65 5.71
N LYS A 248 3.86 7.20 6.08
CA LYS A 248 3.32 7.03 7.43
C LYS A 248 2.99 5.58 7.76
N VAL A 249 2.50 4.82 6.79
CA VAL A 249 2.14 3.40 6.97
C VAL A 249 3.38 2.53 7.08
N VAL A 250 4.39 2.78 6.24
CA VAL A 250 5.58 1.93 6.12
C VAL A 250 6.64 2.28 7.16
N GLU A 251 6.90 3.58 7.37
CA GLU A 251 8.01 4.08 8.22
C GLU A 251 7.53 4.71 9.53
N GLY A 252 6.27 5.16 9.59
CA GLY A 252 5.71 5.85 10.74
C GLY A 252 5.48 4.95 11.95
N GLU A 253 4.99 5.53 13.04
CA GLU A 253 4.59 4.79 14.24
C GLU A 253 3.19 4.17 14.05
N VAL A 254 2.96 3.05 14.75
CA VAL A 254 1.62 2.45 14.81
C VAL A 254 0.70 3.35 15.63
N THR A 255 -0.35 3.84 15.00
CA THR A 255 -1.29 4.78 15.64
C THR A 255 -2.69 4.63 15.08
N SER A 256 -3.71 4.86 15.91
CA SER A 256 -5.11 4.91 15.47
C SER A 256 -5.40 6.06 14.51
N GLN A 257 -4.56 7.10 14.48
CA GLN A 257 -4.69 8.21 13.53
C GLN A 257 -4.31 7.82 12.08
N VAL A 258 -3.62 6.72 11.92
CA VAL A 258 -3.29 6.09 10.64
C VAL A 258 -3.64 4.60 10.75
N PRO A 259 -4.90 4.20 10.59
CA PRO A 259 -5.35 2.83 10.83
C PRO A 259 -4.55 1.76 10.09
N ALA A 260 -4.12 2.04 8.84
CA ALA A 260 -3.25 1.17 8.07
C ALA A 260 -1.88 0.91 8.72
N SER A 261 -1.41 1.77 9.65
CA SER A 261 -0.16 1.53 10.37
C SER A 261 -0.21 0.26 11.25
N ASN A 262 -1.40 -0.20 11.64
CA ASN A 262 -1.56 -1.47 12.37
C ASN A 262 -1.04 -2.67 11.56
N LEU A 263 -1.00 -2.55 10.23
CA LEU A 263 -0.47 -3.61 9.36
C LEU A 263 1.00 -3.92 9.63
N GLN A 264 1.76 -3.00 10.24
CA GLN A 264 3.14 -3.25 10.68
C GLN A 264 3.23 -4.43 11.69
N MET A 265 2.15 -4.74 12.37
CA MET A 265 2.08 -5.84 13.33
C MET A 265 1.72 -7.19 12.67
N HIS A 266 1.43 -7.21 11.37
CA HIS A 266 1.07 -8.44 10.67
C HIS A 266 2.33 -9.20 10.23
N PRO A 267 2.44 -10.52 10.51
CA PRO A 267 3.67 -11.29 10.24
C PRO A 267 3.94 -11.49 8.74
N ASN A 268 2.93 -11.40 7.90
CA ASN A 268 3.02 -11.68 6.46
C ASN A 268 2.28 -10.62 5.64
N ILE A 269 2.79 -9.40 5.69
CA ILE A 269 2.31 -8.24 4.94
C ILE A 269 3.34 -7.80 3.92
N GLU A 270 2.89 -7.41 2.75
CA GLU A 270 3.69 -6.77 1.72
C GLU A 270 3.00 -5.50 1.22
N VAL A 271 3.76 -4.43 1.08
CA VAL A 271 3.31 -3.19 0.44
C VAL A 271 3.85 -3.16 -0.98
N VAL A 272 2.96 -3.05 -1.96
CA VAL A 272 3.30 -3.00 -3.39
C VAL A 272 2.89 -1.63 -3.94
N ILE A 273 3.86 -0.85 -4.38
CA ILE A 273 3.68 0.54 -4.79
C ILE A 273 4.44 0.86 -6.06
N ASP A 274 4.08 1.97 -6.72
CA ASP A 274 4.88 2.54 -7.80
C ASP A 274 5.90 3.58 -7.29
N GLU A 275 6.83 3.99 -8.16
CA GLU A 275 7.84 5.02 -7.84
C GLU A 275 7.20 6.33 -7.36
N ASN A 276 6.03 6.70 -7.90
CA ASN A 276 5.34 7.92 -7.49
C ASN A 276 4.83 7.84 -6.05
N ALA A 277 4.27 6.72 -5.65
CA ALA A 277 3.83 6.48 -4.27
C ALA A 277 5.00 6.30 -3.30
N ALA A 278 6.19 5.92 -3.79
CA ALA A 278 7.39 5.75 -2.98
C ALA A 278 8.14 7.07 -2.68
N GLN A 279 7.84 8.15 -3.38
CA GLN A 279 8.65 9.39 -3.39
C GLN A 279 8.98 9.97 -1.99
N MET A 280 8.16 9.71 -0.98
CA MET A 280 8.39 10.22 0.38
C MET A 280 9.08 9.21 1.31
N LEU A 281 9.36 7.99 0.86
CA LEU A 281 10.12 7.03 1.64
C LEU A 281 11.57 7.50 1.86
N THR A 282 12.15 7.12 2.99
CA THR A 282 13.53 7.47 3.33
C THR A 282 14.51 7.02 2.27
N ARG A 283 14.29 5.84 1.66
CA ARG A 283 15.12 5.33 0.55
C ARG A 283 15.15 6.25 -0.67
N GLU A 284 14.10 7.03 -0.91
CA GLU A 284 13.98 7.97 -2.03
C GLU A 284 14.43 9.38 -1.65
N GLN A 285 14.07 9.83 -0.45
CA GLN A 285 14.39 11.18 0.01
C GLN A 285 15.85 11.33 0.44
N THR A 286 16.35 10.37 1.19
CA THR A 286 17.66 10.38 1.83
C THR A 286 18.34 9.01 1.75
N PRO A 287 18.61 8.49 0.53
CA PRO A 287 19.07 7.12 0.33
C PRO A 287 20.40 6.81 1.04
N TRP A 288 21.24 7.81 1.32
CA TRP A 288 22.46 7.64 2.10
C TRP A 288 22.23 7.18 3.54
N LEU A 289 21.01 7.30 4.05
CA LEU A 289 20.63 6.75 5.35
C LEU A 289 20.35 5.25 5.30
N VAL A 290 20.11 4.71 4.10
CA VAL A 290 19.65 3.33 3.89
C VAL A 290 20.74 2.44 3.31
N GLY A 291 21.74 3.02 2.64
CA GLY A 291 22.83 2.26 2.05
C GLY A 291 23.83 3.09 1.28
N PRO A 292 24.83 2.44 0.67
CA PRO A 292 25.85 3.10 -0.13
C PRO A 292 25.25 3.80 -1.35
N CYS A 293 25.76 4.98 -1.66
CA CYS A 293 25.25 5.82 -2.72
C CYS A 293 26.31 6.11 -3.78
N LYS A 294 25.87 6.24 -5.04
CA LYS A 294 26.71 6.79 -6.10
C LYS A 294 26.65 8.32 -6.04
N TRP A 295 27.68 8.94 -5.51
CA TRP A 295 27.73 10.37 -5.29
C TRP A 295 28.02 11.12 -6.60
N THR A 296 27.06 11.92 -7.03
CA THR A 296 27.22 12.93 -8.07
C THR A 296 27.28 14.33 -7.42
N PRO A 297 27.81 15.37 -8.07
CA PRO A 297 27.83 16.72 -7.51
C PRO A 297 26.45 17.23 -7.07
N LYS A 298 25.41 16.96 -7.86
CA LYS A 298 24.03 17.34 -7.55
C LYS A 298 23.52 16.60 -6.31
N PHE A 299 23.79 15.29 -6.23
CA PHE A 299 23.37 14.45 -5.12
C PHE A 299 24.12 14.78 -3.83
N THR A 300 25.43 15.02 -3.91
CA THR A 300 26.23 15.52 -2.78
C THR A 300 25.67 16.84 -2.25
N ARG A 301 25.33 17.79 -3.14
CA ARG A 301 24.71 19.06 -2.72
C ARG A 301 23.39 18.84 -1.98
N LYS A 302 22.50 17.95 -2.50
CA LYS A 302 21.22 17.58 -1.84
C LYS A 302 21.48 17.06 -0.43
N ALA A 303 22.43 16.15 -0.25
CA ALA A 303 22.76 15.56 1.04
C ALA A 303 23.32 16.58 2.04
N VAL A 304 24.22 17.47 1.59
CA VAL A 304 24.78 18.52 2.46
C VAL A 304 23.74 19.55 2.87
N VAL A 305 22.85 19.97 1.97
CA VAL A 305 21.73 20.88 2.31
C VAL A 305 20.78 20.21 3.31
N TRP A 306 20.46 18.94 3.12
CA TRP A 306 19.67 18.15 4.07
C TRP A 306 20.38 18.11 5.46
N LEU A 307 21.70 17.83 5.48
CA LEU A 307 22.48 17.79 6.72
C LEU A 307 22.41 19.16 7.47
N CYS A 308 22.58 20.28 6.75
CA CYS A 308 22.43 21.60 7.34
C CYS A 308 21.06 21.78 8.02
N GLY A 309 19.98 21.27 7.40
CA GLY A 309 18.64 21.30 7.96
C GLY A 309 18.50 20.44 9.21
N VAL A 310 19.09 19.23 9.22
CA VAL A 310 19.03 18.30 10.37
C VAL A 310 19.79 18.83 11.57
N VAL A 311 21.05 19.28 11.36
CA VAL A 311 21.89 19.74 12.48
C VAL A 311 21.69 21.22 12.83
N GLN A 312 20.82 21.93 12.08
CA GLN A 312 20.53 23.37 12.25
C GLN A 312 21.81 24.23 12.21
N LYS A 313 22.73 23.89 11.31
CA LYS A 313 23.99 24.61 11.11
C LYS A 313 24.12 25.10 9.67
N PRO A 314 24.64 26.30 9.44
CA PRO A 314 25.01 26.72 8.10
C PRO A 314 26.18 25.87 7.59
N ILE A 315 26.26 25.68 6.28
CA ILE A 315 27.21 24.78 5.60
C ILE A 315 28.67 24.98 6.06
N LEU A 316 29.09 26.23 6.26
CA LEU A 316 30.46 26.57 6.70
C LEU A 316 30.75 26.23 8.17
N LYS A 317 29.76 25.80 8.93
CA LYS A 317 29.90 25.36 10.33
C LYS A 317 29.68 23.87 10.50
N LEU A 318 29.50 23.12 9.43
CA LEU A 318 29.44 21.65 9.47
C LEU A 318 30.82 21.13 9.89
N THR A 319 30.81 20.12 10.76
CA THR A 319 32.00 19.46 11.28
C THR A 319 32.07 18.02 10.81
N TYR A 320 33.24 17.41 10.83
CA TYR A 320 33.45 15.99 10.59
C TYR A 320 32.41 15.11 11.34
N LYS A 321 32.17 15.46 12.61
CA LYS A 321 31.22 14.76 13.46
C LYS A 321 29.78 14.81 12.91
N ASP A 322 29.35 15.97 12.37
CA ASP A 322 28.02 16.12 11.79
C ASP A 322 27.79 15.15 10.61
N TYR A 323 28.81 14.95 9.77
CA TYR A 323 28.74 14.01 8.65
C TYR A 323 28.70 12.56 9.12
N ILE A 324 29.57 12.16 10.05
CA ILE A 324 29.64 10.77 10.54
C ILE A 324 28.33 10.36 11.23
N GLU A 325 27.82 11.22 12.12
CA GLU A 325 26.59 10.94 12.87
C GLU A 325 25.34 10.88 11.99
N ASN A 326 25.41 11.41 10.77
CA ASN A 326 24.30 11.43 9.81
C ASN A 326 24.55 10.58 8.56
N SER A 327 25.40 9.56 8.67
CA SER A 327 25.67 8.55 7.60
C SER A 327 26.24 9.15 6.31
N LEU A 328 26.91 10.30 6.39
CA LEU A 328 27.55 10.97 5.25
C LEU A 328 29.08 10.87 5.28
N GLY A 329 29.62 9.96 6.09
CA GLY A 329 31.06 9.74 6.22
C GLY A 329 31.76 9.40 4.89
N GLU A 330 31.09 8.68 4.02
CA GLU A 330 31.57 8.32 2.69
C GLU A 330 31.96 9.54 1.83
N LEU A 331 31.22 10.66 1.99
CA LEU A 331 31.56 11.92 1.31
C LEU A 331 32.92 12.48 1.76
N LEU A 332 33.31 12.24 3.01
CA LEU A 332 34.57 12.66 3.57
C LEU A 332 35.73 11.79 3.03
N GLU A 333 35.53 10.48 2.99
CA GLU A 333 36.54 9.50 2.55
C GLU A 333 36.84 9.63 1.05
N GLN A 334 35.87 9.98 0.23
CA GLN A 334 36.05 10.13 -1.22
C GLN A 334 36.70 11.45 -1.64
N GLY A 335 37.19 12.28 -0.69
CA GLY A 335 37.76 13.60 -0.96
C GLY A 335 36.73 14.59 -1.55
N ARG A 336 35.47 14.23 -1.51
CA ARG A 336 34.32 15.06 -1.88
C ARG A 336 33.75 15.78 -0.67
N ALA A 337 34.45 15.65 0.47
CA ALA A 337 34.14 16.36 1.67
C ALA A 337 34.11 17.84 1.39
N TYR A 338 33.02 18.40 1.78
CA TYR A 338 32.95 19.85 1.94
C TYR A 338 33.74 20.23 3.20
N ASP A 339 35.08 20.17 3.08
CA ASP A 339 35.93 21.04 3.86
C ASP A 339 35.43 22.47 3.58
N PRO A 340 35.15 23.28 4.61
CA PRO A 340 34.76 24.69 4.44
C PRO A 340 35.67 25.45 3.47
N VAL A 341 36.94 25.07 3.36
CA VAL A 341 37.92 25.62 2.43
C VAL A 341 37.65 25.21 0.98
N SER A 342 37.28 23.95 0.72
CA SER A 342 36.99 23.47 -0.65
C SER A 342 35.69 24.05 -1.21
N TYR A 343 34.68 24.32 -0.34
CA TYR A 343 33.42 24.93 -0.79
C TYR A 343 33.60 26.41 -1.21
N THR A 344 34.45 27.14 -0.54
CA THR A 344 34.82 28.51 -0.96
C THR A 344 35.52 28.53 -2.31
N HIS A 345 36.32 27.52 -2.65
CA HIS A 345 36.93 27.35 -3.96
C HIS A 345 35.91 27.02 -5.06
N LEU A 346 34.93 26.17 -4.81
CA LEU A 346 33.85 25.84 -5.76
C LEU A 346 32.97 27.06 -6.08
N ARG A 347 32.62 27.84 -5.06
CA ARG A 347 31.88 29.10 -5.24
C ARG A 347 32.67 30.18 -5.99
N ALA A 348 33.97 30.24 -5.77
CA ALA A 348 34.85 31.15 -6.50
C ALA A 348 34.97 30.81 -8.02
N HIS A 349 34.78 29.52 -8.36
CA HIS A 349 34.73 29.08 -9.76
C HIS A 349 33.37 29.33 -10.43
N GLU A 350 32.24 29.14 -9.71
CA GLU A 350 30.91 29.46 -10.26
C GLU A 350 30.70 30.94 -10.51
N THR A 351 31.22 31.81 -9.65
CA THR A 351 31.15 33.29 -9.85
C THR A 351 32.08 33.84 -10.92
N ARG A 352 33.03 33.06 -11.43
CA ARG A 352 33.92 33.49 -12.53
C ARG A 352 33.39 33.16 -13.94
N HIS A 353 32.32 32.36 -14.04
CA HIS A 353 31.68 32.03 -15.32
C HIS A 353 30.45 32.89 -15.64
N ASP A 354 30.00 33.73 -14.70
CA ASP A 354 28.85 34.63 -14.87
C ASP A 354 29.23 36.13 -14.93
N LEU A 355 30.48 36.46 -15.37
CA LEU A 355 30.93 37.82 -15.68
C LEU A 355 31.46 37.90 -17.13
#